data_6aabfdca4e83f8b132c60225738a1c8c
#
_entry.id   6aabfdca4e83f8b132c60225738a1c8c
#
_cell.length_a   1.000
_cell.length_b   1.000
_cell.length_c   1.000
_cell.angle_alpha   90.00
_cell.angle_beta   90.00
_cell.angle_gamma   90.00
#
_symmetry.space_group_name_H-M   'P 1'
#
loop_
_entity.id
_entity.type
_entity.pdbx_description
1 polymer ?
#
loop_
_entity_poly.entity_id
_entity_poly.type
_entity_poly.pdbx_seq_one_letter_code
_entity_poly.pdbx_strand_id
1 'polypeptide(L)'
;MPLTLHPSTLPAVLSPVLTPFKADGNPDAQKLLKQCKWLEFNGVGQAVFGTNSEANSMSAPQKMSTLTALVEGGLNPAHMMPGTGATSIDATVNMTRHAVNLKCAGVLMLPPFYYKDVTDDGLFAYFSEVIQKVGSDALKVYIYNIPPVTKINLSLSLLERLTKEYPKPWLA
;
A
#
# COMPACT_ATOMS: atom_id res chain seq x y z
N MET A 1 -3.20 18.28 23.50
CA MET A 1 -2.63 18.88 22.28
C MET A 1 -2.60 17.80 21.21
N PRO A 2 -3.11 18.03 19.99
CA PRO A 2 -2.95 17.08 18.92
C PRO A 2 -1.46 16.91 18.59
N LEU A 3 -1.05 15.67 18.29
CA LEU A 3 0.31 15.38 17.85
C LEU A 3 0.53 16.00 16.47
N THR A 4 1.51 16.87 16.34
CA THR A 4 1.85 17.50 15.07
C THR A 4 2.68 16.52 14.25
N LEU A 5 2.16 16.06 13.12
CA LEU A 5 2.91 15.23 12.17
C LEU A 5 3.98 16.07 11.45
N HIS A 6 5.14 15.48 11.24
CA HIS A 6 6.15 16.08 10.39
C HIS A 6 5.68 16.05 8.93
N PRO A 7 5.69 17.17 8.19
CA PRO A 7 5.01 17.27 6.88
C PRO A 7 5.59 16.38 5.77
N SER A 8 6.81 15.89 5.93
CA SER A 8 7.52 15.13 4.88
C SER A 8 7.92 13.70 5.28
N THR A 9 7.46 13.19 6.42
CA THR A 9 7.82 11.85 6.89
C THR A 9 6.59 11.02 7.19
N LEU A 10 6.67 9.72 6.92
CA LEU A 10 5.64 8.77 7.31
C LEU A 10 5.50 8.76 8.84
N PRO A 11 4.29 8.91 9.39
CA PRO A 11 4.07 8.85 10.83
C PRO A 11 4.50 7.50 11.42
N ALA A 12 4.96 7.52 12.68
CA ALA A 12 5.34 6.30 13.40
C ALA A 12 4.15 5.35 13.65
N VAL A 13 2.94 5.89 13.68
CA VAL A 13 1.70 5.13 13.83
C VAL A 13 0.85 5.29 12.57
N LEU A 14 0.46 4.17 11.98
CA LEU A 14 -0.42 4.09 10.82
C LEU A 14 -1.68 3.30 11.18
N SER A 15 -2.83 3.83 10.81
CA SER A 15 -4.10 3.12 10.96
C SER A 15 -4.42 2.33 9.68
N PRO A 16 -4.77 1.04 9.77
CA PRO A 16 -5.36 0.29 8.66
C PRO A 16 -6.83 0.72 8.49
N VAL A 17 -7.04 1.83 7.81
CA VAL A 17 -8.34 2.52 7.73
C VAL A 17 -9.38 1.66 7.05
N LEU A 18 -10.56 1.52 7.66
CA LEU A 18 -11.72 0.86 7.03
C LEU A 18 -12.21 1.66 5.82
N THR A 19 -12.62 0.97 4.76
CA THR A 19 -13.21 1.62 3.59
C THR A 19 -14.75 1.62 3.70
N PRO A 20 -15.38 2.78 3.88
CA PRO A 20 -16.84 2.88 3.79
C PRO A 20 -17.31 2.63 2.34
N PHE A 21 -18.42 1.91 2.20
CA PHE A 21 -19.05 1.69 0.90
C PHE A 21 -20.41 2.38 0.85
N LYS A 22 -20.81 2.79 -0.35
CA LYS A 22 -22.15 3.27 -0.68
C LYS A 22 -23.10 2.08 -0.87
N ALA A 23 -24.40 2.36 -0.95
CA ALA A 23 -25.43 1.34 -1.19
C ALA A 23 -25.26 0.62 -2.55
N ASP A 24 -24.60 1.25 -3.50
CA ASP A 24 -24.28 0.68 -4.83
C ASP A 24 -23.00 -0.18 -4.85
N GLY A 25 -22.35 -0.36 -3.68
CA GLY A 25 -21.12 -1.14 -3.55
C GLY A 25 -19.86 -0.39 -3.94
N ASN A 26 -19.93 0.87 -4.36
CA ASN A 26 -18.74 1.67 -4.64
C ASN A 26 -18.14 2.25 -3.35
N PRO A 27 -16.80 2.45 -3.27
CA PRO A 27 -16.17 3.13 -2.16
C PRO A 27 -16.75 4.54 -1.95
N ASP A 28 -17.04 4.90 -0.70
CA ASP A 28 -17.45 6.24 -0.31
C ASP A 28 -16.22 7.08 0.05
N ALA A 29 -15.59 7.67 -0.97
CA ALA A 29 -14.38 8.46 -0.79
C ALA A 29 -14.58 9.66 0.15
N GLN A 30 -15.77 10.23 0.24
CA GLN A 30 -16.03 11.38 1.13
C GLN A 30 -16.06 10.96 2.60
N LYS A 31 -16.71 9.84 2.91
CA LYS A 31 -16.69 9.30 4.28
C LYS A 31 -15.30 8.84 4.68
N LEU A 32 -14.59 8.19 3.76
CA LEU A 32 -13.20 7.77 3.98
C LEU A 32 -12.29 8.98 4.22
N LEU A 33 -12.42 10.04 3.42
CA LEU A 33 -11.68 11.28 3.60
C LEU A 33 -11.91 11.91 4.98
N LYS A 34 -13.17 11.95 5.43
CA LYS A 34 -13.51 12.49 6.76
C LYS A 34 -12.82 11.69 7.88
N GLN A 35 -12.82 10.36 7.77
CA GLN A 35 -12.14 9.47 8.73
C GLN A 35 -10.62 9.68 8.70
N CYS A 36 -10.01 9.74 7.52
CA CYS A 36 -8.58 9.96 7.35
C CYS A 36 -8.14 11.33 7.90
N LYS A 37 -8.92 12.39 7.67
CA LYS A 37 -8.64 13.71 8.26
C LYS A 37 -8.68 13.71 9.78
N TRP A 38 -9.61 12.96 10.37
CA TRP A 38 -9.65 12.79 11.82
C TRP A 38 -8.41 12.06 12.35
N LEU A 39 -7.95 11.03 11.64
CA LEU A 39 -6.70 10.32 12.00
C LEU A 39 -5.49 11.26 11.90
N GLU A 40 -5.36 11.98 10.79
CA GLU A 40 -4.26 12.93 10.57
C GLU A 40 -4.23 14.02 11.64
N PHE A 41 -5.40 14.56 12.02
CA PHE A 41 -5.52 15.53 13.12
C PHE A 41 -5.04 14.96 14.46
N ASN A 42 -5.16 13.64 14.67
CA ASN A 42 -4.68 12.95 15.87
C ASN A 42 -3.25 12.39 15.73
N GLY A 43 -2.50 12.80 14.74
CA GLY A 43 -1.11 12.40 14.57
C GLY A 43 -0.93 10.97 14.02
N VAL A 44 -1.94 10.41 13.35
CA VAL A 44 -1.92 9.03 12.81
C VAL A 44 -1.96 9.08 11.29
N GLY A 45 -1.01 8.38 10.65
CA GLY A 45 -1.00 8.20 9.20
C GLY A 45 -2.00 7.12 8.75
N GLN A 46 -2.15 6.99 7.43
CA GLN A 46 -3.19 6.16 6.83
C GLN A 46 -2.60 5.04 5.98
N ALA A 47 -2.83 3.78 6.40
CA ALA A 47 -2.61 2.59 5.59
C ALA A 47 -3.93 2.15 4.96
N VAL A 48 -4.38 2.88 3.94
CA VAL A 48 -5.61 2.58 3.20
C VAL A 48 -5.41 1.37 2.27
N PHE A 49 -6.48 0.67 1.94
CA PHE A 49 -6.48 -0.48 1.01
C PHE A 49 -5.59 -1.66 1.43
N GLY A 50 -5.41 -1.85 2.73
CA GLY A 50 -4.89 -3.08 3.31
C GLY A 50 -5.99 -4.13 3.51
N THR A 51 -5.68 -5.22 4.21
CA THR A 51 -6.62 -6.31 4.51
C THR A 51 -7.83 -5.82 5.30
N ASN A 52 -7.61 -5.04 6.35
CA ASN A 52 -8.69 -4.48 7.17
C ASN A 52 -9.51 -3.42 6.43
N SER A 53 -8.95 -2.83 5.37
CA SER A 53 -9.62 -1.84 4.51
C SER A 53 -10.48 -2.48 3.42
N GLU A 54 -10.68 -3.79 3.46
CA GLU A 54 -11.43 -4.56 2.47
C GLU A 54 -10.87 -4.41 1.03
N ALA A 55 -9.54 -4.34 0.90
CA ALA A 55 -8.85 -4.12 -0.37
C ALA A 55 -9.29 -5.07 -1.48
N ASN A 56 -9.60 -6.33 -1.13
CA ASN A 56 -9.98 -7.34 -2.12
C ASN A 56 -11.45 -7.27 -2.56
N SER A 57 -12.25 -6.41 -1.91
CA SER A 57 -13.61 -6.06 -2.33
C SER A 57 -13.65 -4.93 -3.37
N MET A 58 -12.48 -4.36 -3.70
CA MET A 58 -12.35 -3.25 -4.65
C MET A 58 -11.48 -3.63 -5.84
N SER A 59 -11.87 -3.16 -7.02
CA SER A 59 -11.03 -3.23 -8.21
C SER A 59 -9.85 -2.25 -8.13
N ALA A 60 -8.79 -2.48 -8.91
CA ALA A 60 -7.66 -1.57 -8.99
C ALA A 60 -8.06 -0.13 -9.40
N PRO A 61 -8.93 0.09 -10.41
CA PRO A 61 -9.44 1.43 -10.73
C PRO A 61 -10.17 2.12 -9.58
N GLN A 62 -10.99 1.39 -8.81
CA GLN A 62 -11.68 1.96 -7.63
C GLN A 62 -10.69 2.40 -6.55
N LYS A 63 -9.65 1.61 -6.27
CA LYS A 63 -8.59 2.00 -5.32
C LYS A 63 -7.84 3.24 -5.80
N MET A 64 -7.46 3.27 -7.08
CA MET A 64 -6.72 4.39 -7.66
C MET A 64 -7.55 5.69 -7.64
N SER A 65 -8.80 5.64 -8.08
CA SER A 65 -9.68 6.83 -8.08
C SER A 65 -9.99 7.31 -6.64
N THR A 66 -10.17 6.37 -5.71
CA THR A 66 -10.37 6.71 -4.30
C THR A 66 -9.12 7.36 -3.71
N LEU A 67 -7.92 6.82 -3.98
CA LEU A 67 -6.65 7.41 -3.51
C LEU A 67 -6.47 8.83 -4.03
N THR A 68 -6.75 9.06 -5.33
CA THR A 68 -6.73 10.41 -5.92
C THR A 68 -7.68 11.35 -5.18
N ALA A 69 -8.93 10.92 -4.94
CA ALA A 69 -9.92 11.74 -4.23
C ALA A 69 -9.50 12.08 -2.78
N LEU A 70 -8.79 11.18 -2.09
CA LEU A 70 -8.24 11.45 -0.76
C LEU A 70 -7.18 12.56 -0.79
N VAL A 71 -6.24 12.48 -1.74
CA VAL A 71 -5.16 13.47 -1.88
C VAL A 71 -5.72 14.82 -2.35
N GLU A 72 -6.60 14.84 -3.36
CA GLU A 72 -7.29 16.05 -3.83
C GLU A 72 -8.18 16.66 -2.73
N GLY A 73 -8.71 15.83 -1.85
CA GLY A 73 -9.44 16.26 -0.66
C GLY A 73 -8.58 16.89 0.44
N GLY A 74 -7.25 16.98 0.22
CA GLY A 74 -6.31 17.69 1.08
C GLY A 74 -5.63 16.83 2.15
N LEU A 75 -5.62 15.50 2.01
CA LEU A 75 -4.73 14.66 2.83
C LEU A 75 -3.28 14.79 2.33
N ASN A 76 -2.34 14.79 3.27
CA ASN A 76 -0.93 14.78 2.92
C ASN A 76 -0.49 13.38 2.48
N PRO A 77 -0.11 13.16 1.21
CA PRO A 77 0.32 11.85 0.75
C PRO A 77 1.61 11.35 1.44
N ALA A 78 2.45 12.24 1.98
CA ALA A 78 3.60 11.84 2.80
C ALA A 78 3.22 11.13 4.11
N HIS A 79 1.96 11.17 4.51
CA HIS A 79 1.42 10.45 5.66
C HIS A 79 0.67 9.16 5.27
N MET A 80 0.71 8.79 3.99
CA MET A 80 -0.06 7.66 3.46
C MET A 80 0.84 6.52 2.98
N MET A 81 0.40 5.30 3.28
CA MET A 81 1.01 4.04 2.83
C MET A 81 -0.09 3.12 2.29
N PRO A 82 -0.59 3.36 1.07
CA PRO A 82 -1.67 2.57 0.49
C PRO A 82 -1.23 1.13 0.16
N GLY A 83 -2.15 0.18 0.34
CA GLY A 83 -1.99 -1.20 -0.11
C GLY A 83 -2.11 -1.29 -1.63
N THR A 84 -1.06 -1.80 -2.28
CA THR A 84 -1.00 -1.94 -3.74
C THR A 84 -0.83 -3.39 -4.20
N GLY A 85 -0.61 -4.34 -3.28
CA GLY A 85 -0.46 -5.75 -3.61
C GLY A 85 -1.74 -6.33 -4.25
N ALA A 86 -1.55 -7.03 -5.36
CA ALA A 86 -2.59 -7.76 -6.08
C ALA A 86 -2.03 -9.08 -6.61
N THR A 87 -2.90 -9.93 -7.17
CA THR A 87 -2.49 -11.21 -7.74
C THR A 87 -1.86 -11.06 -9.13
N SER A 88 -2.21 -10.01 -9.87
CA SER A 88 -1.61 -9.72 -11.18
C SER A 88 -0.51 -8.68 -11.05
N ILE A 89 0.60 -8.89 -11.76
CA ILE A 89 1.72 -7.96 -11.84
C ILE A 89 1.25 -6.60 -12.34
N ASP A 90 0.45 -6.55 -13.42
CA ASP A 90 0.01 -5.29 -14.00
C ASP A 90 -0.87 -4.47 -13.04
N ALA A 91 -1.77 -5.10 -12.29
CA ALA A 91 -2.57 -4.39 -11.31
C ALA A 91 -1.68 -3.83 -10.17
N THR A 92 -0.73 -4.62 -9.69
CA THR A 92 0.23 -4.19 -8.65
C THR A 92 1.08 -3.03 -9.15
N VAL A 93 1.65 -3.12 -10.37
CA VAL A 93 2.45 -2.07 -10.99
C VAL A 93 1.66 -0.77 -11.16
N ASN A 94 0.43 -0.87 -11.70
CA ASN A 94 -0.40 0.31 -11.96
C ASN A 94 -0.78 1.04 -10.67
N MET A 95 -1.23 0.31 -9.65
CA MET A 95 -1.55 0.90 -8.33
C MET A 95 -0.32 1.49 -7.65
N THR A 96 0.83 0.79 -7.71
CA THR A 96 2.09 1.25 -7.11
C THR A 96 2.59 2.52 -7.80
N ARG A 97 2.61 2.54 -9.13
CA ARG A 97 2.99 3.73 -9.92
C ARG A 97 2.06 4.91 -9.63
N HIS A 98 0.77 4.65 -9.49
CA HIS A 98 -0.21 5.68 -9.13
C HIS A 98 0.09 6.28 -7.75
N ALA A 99 0.36 5.46 -6.73
CA ALA A 99 0.73 5.93 -5.39
C ALA A 99 2.04 6.73 -5.39
N VAL A 100 3.05 6.30 -6.15
CA VAL A 100 4.32 7.02 -6.33
C VAL A 100 4.09 8.38 -6.99
N ASN A 101 3.27 8.44 -8.04
CA ASN A 101 2.94 9.69 -8.75
C ASN A 101 2.20 10.69 -7.85
N LEU A 102 1.36 10.19 -6.94
CA LEU A 102 0.70 11.00 -5.92
C LEU A 102 1.62 11.38 -4.75
N LYS A 103 2.88 10.94 -4.77
CA LYS A 103 3.90 11.21 -3.72
C LYS A 103 3.55 10.61 -2.35
N CYS A 104 2.86 9.45 -2.34
CA CYS A 104 2.68 8.70 -1.11
C CYS A 104 4.02 8.31 -0.50
N ALA A 105 4.07 8.24 0.84
CA ALA A 105 5.31 7.97 1.58
C ALA A 105 5.91 6.59 1.25
N GLY A 106 5.10 5.66 0.80
CA GLY A 106 5.46 4.33 0.35
C GLY A 106 4.22 3.52 0.06
N VAL A 107 4.38 2.24 -0.23
CA VAL A 107 3.28 1.31 -0.52
C VAL A 107 3.38 0.05 0.33
N LEU A 108 2.26 -0.44 0.81
CA LEU A 108 2.15 -1.73 1.50
C LEU A 108 1.86 -2.81 0.46
N MET A 109 2.79 -3.76 0.27
CA MET A 109 2.70 -4.72 -0.82
C MET A 109 2.61 -6.16 -0.32
N LEU A 110 1.50 -6.82 -0.63
CA LEU A 110 1.32 -8.27 -0.44
C LEU A 110 2.05 -9.05 -1.55
N PRO A 111 2.48 -10.30 -1.26
CA PRO A 111 2.83 -11.25 -2.32
C PRO A 111 1.58 -11.59 -3.18
N PRO A 112 1.74 -12.27 -4.33
CA PRO A 112 0.62 -12.66 -5.20
C PRO A 112 -0.21 -13.78 -4.56
N PHE A 113 -0.99 -13.43 -3.58
CA PHE A 113 -1.66 -14.29 -2.57
C PHE A 113 -2.69 -15.30 -3.12
N TYR A 114 -3.03 -15.27 -4.39
CA TYR A 114 -3.93 -16.27 -4.98
C TYR A 114 -3.22 -17.63 -5.15
N TYR A 115 -1.96 -17.61 -5.60
CA TYR A 115 -1.16 -18.81 -5.81
C TYR A 115 -0.57 -19.31 -4.50
N LYS A 116 -0.61 -20.63 -4.27
CA LYS A 116 -0.12 -21.28 -3.04
C LYS A 116 1.13 -22.09 -3.37
N ASP A 117 1.87 -22.45 -2.34
CA ASP A 117 3.10 -23.25 -2.43
C ASP A 117 4.13 -22.68 -3.41
N VAL A 118 4.19 -21.35 -3.47
CA VAL A 118 5.15 -20.62 -4.32
C VAL A 118 6.56 -20.68 -3.71
N THR A 119 7.56 -20.74 -4.58
CA THR A 119 8.96 -20.75 -4.16
C THR A 119 9.48 -19.33 -3.88
N ASP A 120 10.56 -19.23 -3.10
CA ASP A 120 11.28 -17.96 -2.91
C ASP A 120 11.78 -17.36 -4.23
N ASP A 121 12.20 -18.19 -5.20
CA ASP A 121 12.59 -17.72 -6.53
C ASP A 121 11.42 -17.11 -7.30
N GLY A 122 10.24 -17.72 -7.23
CA GLY A 122 9.03 -17.17 -7.84
C GLY A 122 8.62 -15.85 -7.19
N LEU A 123 8.69 -15.75 -5.87
CA LEU A 123 8.41 -14.52 -5.14
C LEU A 123 9.44 -13.42 -5.44
N PHE A 124 10.73 -13.78 -5.50
CA PHE A 124 11.77 -12.86 -5.90
C PHE A 124 11.54 -12.32 -7.31
N ALA A 125 11.21 -13.19 -8.26
CA ALA A 125 10.89 -12.77 -9.63
C ALA A 125 9.68 -11.85 -9.69
N TYR A 126 8.61 -12.14 -8.93
CA TYR A 126 7.43 -11.28 -8.84
C TYR A 126 7.76 -9.87 -8.34
N PHE A 127 8.43 -9.76 -7.19
CA PHE A 127 8.78 -8.46 -6.62
C PHE A 127 9.75 -7.69 -7.51
N SER A 128 10.73 -8.38 -8.10
CA SER A 128 11.70 -7.80 -9.04
C SER A 128 11.01 -7.21 -10.27
N GLU A 129 10.10 -7.95 -10.88
CA GLU A 129 9.32 -7.50 -12.04
C GLU A 129 8.48 -6.27 -11.71
N VAL A 130 7.82 -6.25 -10.54
CA VAL A 130 7.05 -5.09 -10.10
C VAL A 130 7.93 -3.86 -9.92
N ILE A 131 9.07 -3.99 -9.21
CA ILE A 131 10.00 -2.87 -8.96
C ILE A 131 10.52 -2.31 -10.27
N GLN A 132 11.00 -3.18 -11.17
CA GLN A 132 11.55 -2.79 -12.47
C GLN A 132 10.50 -2.11 -13.35
N LYS A 133 9.28 -2.65 -13.41
CA LYS A 133 8.19 -2.04 -14.19
C LYS A 133 7.71 -0.72 -13.61
N VAL A 134 7.68 -0.55 -12.29
CA VAL A 134 7.38 0.77 -11.68
C VAL A 134 8.44 1.78 -12.08
N GLY A 135 9.72 1.42 -12.05
CA GLY A 135 10.83 2.17 -12.62
C GLY A 135 11.01 3.56 -11.99
N SER A 136 10.83 3.68 -10.67
CA SER A 136 10.93 4.98 -9.98
C SER A 136 11.89 4.91 -8.78
N ASP A 137 12.83 5.84 -8.72
CA ASP A 137 13.73 6.01 -7.56
C ASP A 137 12.99 6.50 -6.29
N ALA A 138 11.79 7.04 -6.44
CA ALA A 138 10.94 7.46 -5.33
C ALA A 138 10.13 6.31 -4.71
N LEU A 139 10.18 5.11 -5.31
CA LEU A 139 9.46 3.94 -4.80
C LEU A 139 10.01 3.53 -3.43
N LYS A 140 9.10 3.37 -2.47
CA LYS A 140 9.37 2.77 -1.16
C LYS A 140 8.36 1.66 -0.92
N VAL A 141 8.86 0.43 -0.68
CA VAL A 141 8.02 -0.76 -0.50
C VAL A 141 8.11 -1.26 0.94
N TYR A 142 6.96 -1.40 1.57
CA TYR A 142 6.78 -2.12 2.82
C TYR A 142 6.17 -3.48 2.49
N ILE A 143 6.94 -4.54 2.69
CA ILE A 143 6.46 -5.89 2.42
C ILE A 143 5.47 -6.31 3.51
N TYR A 144 4.31 -6.78 3.09
CA TYR A 144 3.26 -7.22 3.98
C TYR A 144 3.28 -8.75 4.13
N ASN A 145 3.95 -9.24 5.17
CA ASN A 145 3.97 -10.66 5.52
C ASN A 145 2.81 -10.99 6.46
N ILE A 146 1.75 -11.60 5.94
CA ILE A 146 0.56 -12.01 6.70
C ILE A 146 0.12 -13.44 6.33
N PRO A 147 0.91 -14.47 6.69
CA PRO A 147 0.65 -15.86 6.31
C PRO A 147 -0.74 -16.40 6.68
N PRO A 148 -1.38 -16.00 7.80
CA PRO A 148 -2.75 -16.44 8.09
C PRO A 148 -3.75 -16.10 7.00
N VAL A 149 -3.55 -14.99 6.28
CA VAL A 149 -4.43 -14.52 5.18
C VAL A 149 -3.93 -14.97 3.83
N THR A 150 -2.66 -14.73 3.51
CA THR A 150 -2.08 -15.02 2.19
C THR A 150 -1.79 -16.51 1.98
N LYS A 151 -1.57 -17.28 3.05
CA LYS A 151 -1.01 -18.64 3.03
C LYS A 151 0.36 -18.71 2.34
N ILE A 152 1.06 -17.59 2.27
CA ILE A 152 2.43 -17.47 1.77
C ILE A 152 3.27 -16.93 2.91
N ASN A 153 4.37 -17.61 3.22
CA ASN A 153 5.36 -17.17 4.19
C ASN A 153 6.55 -16.58 3.43
N LEU A 154 6.93 -15.35 3.77
CA LEU A 154 8.10 -14.71 3.19
C LEU A 154 9.32 -15.05 4.06
N SER A 155 10.24 -15.81 3.51
CA SER A 155 11.45 -16.23 4.24
C SER A 155 12.43 -15.07 4.46
N LEU A 156 13.25 -15.16 5.49
CA LEU A 156 14.32 -14.18 5.73
C LEU A 156 15.33 -14.16 4.57
N SER A 157 15.61 -15.32 3.96
CA SER A 157 16.52 -15.42 2.81
C SER A 157 15.97 -14.66 1.59
N LEU A 158 14.67 -14.73 1.33
CA LEU A 158 14.03 -13.93 0.29
C LEU A 158 14.16 -12.43 0.56
N LEU A 159 13.88 -12.01 1.81
CA LEU A 159 13.99 -10.59 2.18
C LEU A 159 15.42 -10.08 2.07
N GLU A 160 16.41 -10.87 2.51
CA GLU A 160 17.83 -10.54 2.37
C GLU A 160 18.23 -10.40 0.89
N ARG A 161 17.79 -11.33 0.04
CA ARG A 161 18.06 -11.30 -1.40
C ARG A 161 17.46 -10.07 -2.06
N LEU A 162 16.21 -9.73 -1.74
CA LEU A 162 15.53 -8.54 -2.26
C LEU A 162 16.25 -7.26 -1.85
N THR A 163 16.64 -7.13 -0.58
CA THR A 163 17.34 -5.93 -0.08
C THR A 163 18.74 -5.77 -0.65
N LYS A 164 19.43 -6.85 -0.98
CA LYS A 164 20.73 -6.81 -1.67
C LYS A 164 20.60 -6.35 -3.13
N GLU A 165 19.61 -6.90 -3.84
CA GLU A 165 19.39 -6.57 -5.26
C GLU A 165 18.82 -5.17 -5.45
N TYR A 166 17.92 -4.76 -4.55
CA TYR A 166 17.22 -3.48 -4.62
C TYR A 166 17.42 -2.68 -3.32
N PRO A 167 18.59 -2.07 -3.09
CA PRO A 167 18.89 -1.45 -1.79
C PRO A 167 18.07 -0.19 -1.47
N LYS A 168 17.43 0.44 -2.47
CA LYS A 168 16.69 1.70 -2.29
C LYS A 168 15.19 1.57 -1.95
N PRO A 169 14.41 0.62 -2.53
CA PRO A 169 12.97 0.65 -2.36
C PRO A 169 12.46 0.04 -1.05
N TRP A 170 13.32 -0.58 -0.21
CA TRP A 170 12.87 -1.31 0.96
C TRP A 170 12.97 -0.47 2.24
N LEU A 171 11.85 -0.44 2.96
CA LEU A 171 11.82 -0.05 4.36
C LEU A 171 11.30 -1.25 5.16
N ALA A 172 12.12 -1.74 6.07
CA ALA A 172 11.77 -2.83 6.98
C ALA A 172 10.86 -2.33 8.11
#